data_7fd6fff9b6cd8b0bf0368dfe1e230d06
#
_entry.id   7fd6fff9b6cd8b0bf0368dfe1e230d06
#
_cell.length_a   1.000
_cell.length_b   1.000
_cell.length_c   1.000
_cell.angle_alpha   90.00
_cell.angle_beta   90.00
_cell.angle_gamma   90.00
#
_symmetry.space_group_name_H-M   'P 1'
#
loop_
_entity.id
_entity.type
_entity.pdbx_description
1 polymer ?
#
loop_
_entity_poly.entity_id
_entity_poly.type
_entity_poly.pdbx_seq_one_letter_code
_entity_poly.pdbx_strand_id
1 'polypeptide(L)'
;MGEIFFTGDLHFGHANVIAFDNRPFESVEEMDAELIRRWNNKVGKGDLTYVLGDMIWKARNDDAPELIKSLNGQIILIKGNHDRFLHNAKAKAALAGIKDSDDICVTLKDGTKKRVILDHFFKPMYNGHRHQAIHLHAHSHFTDEADFEVDFAKYLNSIGCRNEIYNVGCMYWNYEPVTLDEIIEGGRTIRPNYGERSDEYTVKFPWEKKPSIYPQDDITWNVFYHNSNSRSIETFNIFEHGSFREYVKKAARKVQSKEDFAMQLRREVMYYFWSKCEWEVLISPWVRGNDDEEIKVDVAWQIMNNWDVFVDYTWNNRKKL
;
A
#
# COMPACT_ATOMS: atom_id res chain seq x y z
N MET A 1 1.19 31.41 -13.62
CA MET A 1 2.00 30.26 -13.16
C MET A 1 1.52 29.07 -13.97
N GLY A 2 2.43 28.18 -14.33
CA GLY A 2 2.04 26.92 -14.95
C GLY A 2 1.18 26.07 -14.01
N GLU A 3 0.45 25.15 -14.58
CA GLU A 3 -0.38 24.19 -13.83
C GLU A 3 0.48 23.10 -13.20
N ILE A 4 0.02 22.49 -12.11
CA ILE A 4 0.73 21.39 -11.44
C ILE A 4 -0.03 20.09 -11.70
N PHE A 5 0.68 19.13 -12.28
CA PHE A 5 0.18 17.79 -12.58
C PHE A 5 0.85 16.72 -11.72
N PHE A 6 0.18 15.59 -11.59
CA PHE A 6 0.63 14.42 -10.85
C PHE A 6 0.42 13.16 -11.70
N THR A 7 1.34 12.23 -11.62
CA THR A 7 1.24 10.88 -12.18
C THR A 7 2.25 9.96 -11.51
N GLY A 8 2.20 8.67 -11.75
CA GLY A 8 3.18 7.69 -11.28
C GLY A 8 3.13 6.42 -12.12
N ASP A 9 4.04 5.49 -11.86
CA ASP A 9 4.06 4.14 -12.44
C ASP A 9 3.98 4.12 -13.97
N LEU A 10 4.65 5.06 -14.63
CA LEU A 10 4.66 5.15 -16.09
C LEU A 10 5.34 3.92 -16.70
N HIS A 11 6.43 3.45 -16.08
CA HIS A 11 7.19 2.27 -16.51
C HIS A 11 7.61 2.28 -17.97
N PHE A 12 8.05 3.42 -18.50
CA PHE A 12 8.55 3.51 -19.87
C PHE A 12 9.57 2.40 -20.17
N GLY A 13 9.34 1.65 -21.25
CA GLY A 13 10.19 0.55 -21.67
C GLY A 13 10.00 -0.77 -20.90
N HIS A 14 8.93 -0.91 -20.14
CA HIS A 14 8.64 -2.12 -19.37
C HIS A 14 7.58 -2.99 -20.07
N ALA A 15 7.99 -3.90 -20.95
CA ALA A 15 7.06 -4.73 -21.71
C ALA A 15 6.13 -5.56 -20.82
N ASN A 16 6.65 -6.11 -19.70
CA ASN A 16 5.87 -6.98 -18.82
C ASN A 16 4.75 -6.24 -18.04
N VAL A 17 4.87 -4.92 -17.85
CA VAL A 17 3.84 -4.17 -17.15
C VAL A 17 2.50 -4.14 -17.91
N ILE A 18 2.55 -4.31 -19.24
CA ILE A 18 1.36 -4.41 -20.07
C ILE A 18 0.49 -5.59 -19.62
N ALA A 19 1.12 -6.75 -19.41
CA ALA A 19 0.41 -7.94 -18.91
C ALA A 19 0.05 -7.85 -17.42
N PHE A 20 0.94 -7.29 -16.57
CA PHE A 20 0.71 -7.21 -15.13
C PHE A 20 -0.46 -6.29 -14.78
N ASP A 21 -0.57 -5.15 -15.46
CA ASP A 21 -1.63 -4.17 -15.25
C ASP A 21 -2.79 -4.33 -16.23
N ASN A 22 -2.72 -5.31 -17.13
CA ASN A 22 -3.66 -5.44 -18.23
C ASN A 22 -3.81 -4.13 -18.99
N ARG A 23 -2.68 -3.46 -19.33
CA ARG A 23 -2.68 -2.18 -20.04
C ARG A 23 -3.21 -2.35 -21.46
N PRO A 24 -3.95 -1.39 -22.00
CA PRO A 24 -4.60 -1.49 -23.31
C PRO A 24 -3.61 -1.19 -24.46
N PHE A 25 -2.45 -1.84 -24.48
CA PHE A 25 -1.40 -1.66 -25.47
C PHE A 25 -0.93 -3.05 -25.99
N GLU A 26 -0.63 -3.13 -27.27
CA GLU A 26 -0.16 -4.38 -27.90
C GLU A 26 1.36 -4.57 -27.75
N SER A 27 2.11 -3.46 -27.61
CA SER A 27 3.57 -3.50 -27.47
C SER A 27 4.07 -2.39 -26.55
N VAL A 28 5.31 -2.52 -26.08
CA VAL A 28 5.96 -1.50 -25.24
C VAL A 28 6.24 -0.23 -26.03
N GLU A 29 6.52 -0.33 -27.31
CA GLU A 29 6.73 0.80 -28.22
C GLU A 29 5.45 1.62 -28.39
N GLU A 30 4.31 0.94 -28.55
CA GLU A 30 3.00 1.57 -28.61
C GLU A 30 2.68 2.24 -27.27
N MET A 31 2.85 1.54 -26.16
CA MET A 31 2.65 2.08 -24.81
C MET A 31 3.46 3.34 -24.60
N ASP A 32 4.77 3.30 -24.86
CA ASP A 32 5.66 4.43 -24.66
C ASP A 32 5.25 5.64 -25.53
N ALA A 33 4.95 5.39 -26.80
CA ALA A 33 4.49 6.44 -27.72
C ALA A 33 3.16 7.08 -27.27
N GLU A 34 2.22 6.27 -26.81
CA GLU A 34 0.91 6.74 -26.36
C GLU A 34 1.00 7.50 -25.04
N LEU A 35 1.81 7.05 -24.09
CA LEU A 35 2.11 7.77 -22.85
C LEU A 35 2.69 9.16 -23.13
N ILE A 36 3.69 9.25 -24.03
CA ILE A 36 4.29 10.53 -24.44
C ILE A 36 3.22 11.42 -25.11
N ARG A 37 2.42 10.86 -26.02
CA ARG A 37 1.37 11.60 -26.73
C ARG A 37 0.34 12.18 -25.77
N ARG A 38 -0.18 11.36 -24.84
CA ARG A 38 -1.19 11.79 -23.86
C ARG A 38 -0.59 12.84 -22.90
N TRP A 39 0.61 12.62 -22.42
CA TRP A 39 1.33 13.59 -21.61
C TRP A 39 1.42 14.94 -22.32
N ASN A 40 1.96 14.96 -23.54
CA ASN A 40 2.22 16.18 -24.28
C ASN A 40 0.94 16.90 -24.79
N ASN A 41 -0.17 16.18 -24.89
CA ASN A 41 -1.47 16.79 -25.18
C ASN A 41 -2.03 17.57 -23.97
N LYS A 42 -1.66 17.20 -22.77
CA LYS A 42 -2.25 17.76 -21.54
C LYS A 42 -1.31 18.73 -20.83
N VAL A 43 -0.03 18.40 -20.76
CA VAL A 43 1.00 19.21 -20.10
C VAL A 43 1.62 20.19 -21.07
N GLY A 44 1.60 21.47 -20.74
CA GLY A 44 2.23 22.54 -21.49
C GLY A 44 3.68 22.75 -21.10
N LYS A 45 4.43 23.49 -21.91
CA LYS A 45 5.88 23.75 -21.65
C LYS A 45 6.17 24.54 -20.37
N GLY A 46 5.19 25.29 -19.87
CA GLY A 46 5.32 26.10 -18.65
C GLY A 46 4.84 25.42 -17.39
N ASP A 47 4.36 24.19 -17.49
CA ASP A 47 3.76 23.44 -16.40
C ASP A 47 4.79 22.61 -15.62
N LEU A 48 4.39 22.15 -14.45
CA LEU A 48 5.18 21.30 -13.57
C LEU A 48 4.47 19.98 -13.35
N THR A 49 5.15 18.86 -13.55
CA THR A 49 4.61 17.53 -13.24
C THR A 49 5.43 16.87 -12.14
N TYR A 50 4.76 16.42 -11.10
CA TYR A 50 5.32 15.49 -10.12
C TYR A 50 5.06 14.06 -10.59
N VAL A 51 6.13 13.31 -10.83
CA VAL A 51 6.07 11.87 -11.10
C VAL A 51 6.35 11.13 -9.78
N LEU A 52 5.38 10.39 -9.29
CA LEU A 52 5.45 9.70 -8.01
C LEU A 52 6.07 8.30 -8.16
N GLY A 53 7.26 8.26 -8.76
CA GLY A 53 8.10 7.08 -8.89
C GLY A 53 7.78 6.19 -10.10
N ASP A 54 8.68 5.25 -10.29
CA ASP A 54 8.64 4.20 -11.30
C ASP A 54 8.40 4.74 -12.72
N MET A 55 9.17 5.81 -13.04
CA MET A 55 9.03 6.51 -14.30
C MET A 55 9.58 5.71 -15.48
N ILE A 56 10.85 5.25 -15.39
CA ILE A 56 11.57 4.65 -16.51
C ILE A 56 12.16 3.30 -16.09
N TRP A 57 11.80 2.25 -16.82
CA TRP A 57 12.34 0.91 -16.60
C TRP A 57 13.78 0.80 -17.12
N LYS A 58 14.54 -0.12 -16.54
CA LYS A 58 15.97 -0.34 -16.83
C LYS A 58 16.31 -0.53 -18.34
N ALA A 59 15.36 -1.03 -19.14
CA ALA A 59 15.57 -1.21 -20.58
C ALA A 59 15.77 0.10 -21.34
N ARG A 60 15.33 1.25 -20.76
CA ARG A 60 15.44 2.58 -21.36
C ARG A 60 16.46 3.48 -20.63
N ASN A 61 17.35 2.92 -19.79
CA ASN A 61 18.29 3.74 -19.02
C ASN A 61 19.21 4.62 -19.88
N ASP A 62 19.60 4.13 -21.07
CA ASP A 62 20.52 4.84 -21.96
C ASP A 62 19.83 6.00 -22.67
N ASP A 63 18.58 5.84 -23.07
CA ASP A 63 17.77 6.89 -23.75
C ASP A 63 16.93 7.71 -22.78
N ALA A 64 17.04 7.46 -21.49
CA ALA A 64 16.27 8.19 -20.47
C ALA A 64 16.41 9.73 -20.59
N PRO A 65 17.59 10.31 -20.90
CA PRO A 65 17.71 11.75 -21.08
C PRO A 65 16.86 12.29 -22.24
N GLU A 66 16.82 11.59 -23.36
CA GLU A 66 16.06 11.95 -24.55
C GLU A 66 14.55 11.77 -24.32
N LEU A 67 14.17 10.69 -23.65
CA LEU A 67 12.79 10.45 -23.26
C LEU A 67 12.27 11.56 -22.34
N ILE A 68 13.01 11.92 -21.29
CA ILE A 68 12.62 12.99 -20.37
C ILE A 68 12.44 14.32 -21.12
N LYS A 69 13.36 14.63 -22.05
CA LYS A 69 13.28 15.85 -22.86
C LYS A 69 12.12 15.85 -23.87
N SER A 70 11.61 14.68 -24.24
CA SER A 70 10.46 14.57 -25.14
C SER A 70 9.14 14.92 -24.46
N LEU A 71 9.10 14.94 -23.14
CA LEU A 71 7.94 15.29 -22.33
C LEU A 71 7.88 16.80 -22.09
N ASN A 72 6.71 17.39 -22.28
CA ASN A 72 6.48 18.80 -22.02
C ASN A 72 6.54 19.13 -20.53
N GLY A 73 6.93 20.36 -20.22
CA GLY A 73 6.95 20.91 -18.88
C GLY A 73 8.22 20.58 -18.08
N GLN A 74 8.20 20.90 -16.81
CA GLN A 74 9.25 20.57 -15.85
C GLN A 74 8.82 19.32 -15.07
N ILE A 75 9.78 18.45 -14.76
CA ILE A 75 9.50 17.20 -14.07
C ILE A 75 10.25 17.15 -12.75
N ILE A 76 9.53 17.00 -11.64
CA ILE A 76 10.09 16.60 -10.34
C ILE A 76 9.75 15.15 -10.11
N LEU A 77 10.76 14.32 -9.88
CA LEU A 77 10.61 12.91 -9.59
C LEU A 77 10.63 12.68 -8.07
N ILE A 78 9.56 12.09 -7.55
CA ILE A 78 9.58 11.40 -6.26
C ILE A 78 10.07 9.98 -6.56
N LYS A 79 11.16 9.54 -5.93
CA LYS A 79 11.82 8.28 -6.29
C LYS A 79 10.93 7.07 -5.97
N GLY A 80 10.77 6.20 -6.96
CA GLY A 80 10.23 4.85 -6.81
C GLY A 80 11.34 3.79 -6.64
N ASN A 81 10.92 2.56 -6.44
CA ASN A 81 11.85 1.45 -6.25
C ASN A 81 12.49 0.95 -7.55
N HIS A 82 11.94 1.34 -8.71
CA HIS A 82 12.47 0.92 -10.03
C HIS A 82 13.21 2.02 -10.78
N ASP A 83 13.36 3.24 -10.25
CA ASP A 83 13.98 4.38 -10.93
C ASP A 83 15.51 4.27 -11.07
N ARG A 84 15.98 3.13 -11.60
CA ARG A 84 17.42 2.86 -11.78
C ARG A 84 18.08 3.75 -12.84
N PHE A 85 17.31 4.35 -13.72
CA PHE A 85 17.81 5.32 -14.71
C PHE A 85 18.49 6.52 -14.05
N LEU A 86 18.26 6.78 -12.78
CA LEU A 86 18.93 7.80 -11.98
C LEU A 86 20.44 7.57 -11.81
N HIS A 87 20.97 6.40 -12.20
CA HIS A 87 22.43 6.21 -12.33
C HIS A 87 23.01 7.01 -13.51
N ASN A 88 22.20 7.38 -14.51
CA ASN A 88 22.58 8.21 -15.63
C ASN A 88 22.59 9.70 -15.24
N ALA A 89 23.78 10.33 -15.20
CA ALA A 89 23.94 11.73 -14.82
C ALA A 89 23.20 12.71 -15.75
N LYS A 90 23.10 12.38 -17.05
CA LYS A 90 22.37 13.21 -18.03
C LYS A 90 20.86 13.13 -17.81
N ALA A 91 20.34 11.97 -17.44
CA ALA A 91 18.94 11.80 -17.09
C ALA A 91 18.60 12.61 -15.83
N LYS A 92 19.45 12.53 -14.79
CA LYS A 92 19.29 13.38 -13.60
C LYS A 92 19.24 14.86 -13.94
N ALA A 93 20.13 15.32 -14.82
CA ALA A 93 20.22 16.72 -15.23
C ALA A 93 19.02 17.19 -16.09
N ALA A 94 18.27 16.27 -16.67
CA ALA A 94 17.06 16.57 -17.43
C ALA A 94 15.83 16.79 -16.54
N LEU A 95 15.87 16.34 -15.27
CA LEU A 95 14.81 16.55 -14.28
C LEU A 95 14.98 17.91 -13.58
N ALA A 96 13.88 18.58 -13.29
CA ALA A 96 13.85 19.81 -12.50
C ALA A 96 14.15 19.57 -11.01
N GLY A 97 13.88 18.36 -10.53
CA GLY A 97 14.18 17.95 -9.16
C GLY A 97 14.01 16.45 -8.93
N ILE A 98 14.66 15.97 -7.88
CA ILE A 98 14.55 14.57 -7.43
C ILE A 98 14.44 14.60 -5.92
N LYS A 99 13.44 13.92 -5.39
CA LYS A 99 13.14 13.85 -3.95
C LYS A 99 12.76 12.43 -3.54
N ASP A 100 12.88 12.12 -2.26
CA ASP A 100 12.34 10.86 -1.70
C ASP A 100 10.86 11.01 -1.36
N SER A 101 10.45 12.19 -0.91
CA SER A 101 9.06 12.60 -0.65
C SER A 101 9.00 14.12 -0.71
N ASP A 102 7.80 14.68 -0.81
CA ASP A 102 7.60 16.14 -0.76
C ASP A 102 6.36 16.53 0.03
N ASP A 103 6.37 17.79 0.50
CA ASP A 103 5.27 18.41 1.25
C ASP A 103 5.03 19.78 0.63
N ILE A 104 4.01 19.89 -0.18
CA ILE A 104 3.73 21.06 -1.01
C ILE A 104 2.37 21.67 -0.69
N CYS A 105 2.19 22.91 -1.14
CA CYS A 105 0.89 23.59 -1.10
C CYS A 105 0.42 23.85 -2.54
N VAL A 106 -0.74 23.31 -2.89
CA VAL A 106 -1.36 23.48 -4.20
C VAL A 106 -2.58 24.39 -4.05
N THR A 107 -2.74 25.32 -4.97
CA THR A 107 -3.92 26.18 -5.03
C THR A 107 -4.88 25.61 -6.08
N LEU A 108 -6.09 25.25 -5.66
CA LEU A 108 -7.16 24.77 -6.53
C LEU A 108 -7.74 25.89 -7.40
N LYS A 109 -8.52 25.53 -8.41
CA LYS A 109 -9.18 26.49 -9.33
C LYS A 109 -10.12 27.44 -8.61
N ASP A 110 -10.74 27.01 -7.50
CA ASP A 110 -11.58 27.85 -6.64
C ASP A 110 -10.80 28.79 -5.69
N GLY A 111 -9.47 28.77 -5.73
CA GLY A 111 -8.59 29.53 -4.86
C GLY A 111 -8.26 28.87 -3.52
N THR A 112 -8.85 27.74 -3.22
CA THR A 112 -8.56 26.99 -1.99
C THR A 112 -7.15 26.45 -2.01
N LYS A 113 -6.42 26.55 -0.89
CA LYS A 113 -5.09 25.98 -0.76
C LYS A 113 -5.16 24.64 -0.05
N LYS A 114 -4.56 23.64 -0.65
CA LYS A 114 -4.46 22.28 -0.09
C LYS A 114 -2.99 21.93 0.16
N ARG A 115 -2.71 21.38 1.33
CA ARG A 115 -1.42 20.76 1.63
C ARG A 115 -1.43 19.36 1.06
N VAL A 116 -0.39 18.99 0.33
CA VAL A 116 -0.29 17.72 -0.39
C VAL A 116 1.03 17.06 -0.02
N ILE A 117 0.95 15.86 0.49
CA ILE A 117 2.09 15.01 0.82
C ILE A 117 2.30 14.02 -0.31
N LEU A 118 3.48 14.05 -0.90
CA LEU A 118 3.85 13.24 -2.06
C LEU A 118 4.83 12.14 -1.64
N ASP A 119 4.52 10.92 -1.98
CA ASP A 119 5.39 9.76 -1.79
C ASP A 119 5.11 8.73 -2.89
N HIS A 120 6.06 7.84 -3.16
CA HIS A 120 5.81 6.74 -4.06
C HIS A 120 4.91 5.68 -3.41
N PHE A 121 5.15 5.39 -2.13
CA PHE A 121 4.43 4.38 -1.38
C PHE A 121 3.22 4.95 -0.64
N PHE A 122 2.20 4.12 -0.48
CA PHE A 122 1.06 4.41 0.37
C PHE A 122 1.48 4.65 1.82
N LYS A 123 1.05 5.75 2.40
CA LYS A 123 1.26 6.08 3.81
C LYS A 123 -0.08 6.24 4.52
N PRO A 124 -0.47 5.31 5.38
CA PRO A 124 -1.75 5.39 6.09
C PRO A 124 -1.80 6.57 7.06
N MET A 125 -0.64 7.01 7.54
CA MET A 125 -0.49 8.16 8.44
C MET A 125 0.60 9.08 7.88
N TYR A 126 0.23 10.30 7.55
CA TYR A 126 1.11 11.32 6.97
C TYR A 126 0.92 12.65 7.67
N ASN A 127 1.85 13.57 7.46
CA ASN A 127 1.82 14.86 8.11
C ASN A 127 0.58 15.68 7.72
N GLY A 128 -0.22 16.06 8.71
CA GLY A 128 -1.44 16.83 8.48
C GLY A 128 -2.68 16.02 8.09
N HIS A 129 -2.64 14.67 8.10
CA HIS A 129 -3.80 13.83 7.76
C HIS A 129 -5.06 14.19 8.56
N ARG A 130 -4.93 14.58 9.84
CA ARG A 130 -6.04 15.04 10.69
C ARG A 130 -6.48 16.48 10.39
N HIS A 131 -5.75 17.20 9.56
CA HIS A 131 -5.96 18.60 9.19
C HIS A 131 -6.23 18.78 7.71
N GLN A 132 -6.85 17.78 7.07
CA GLN A 132 -7.27 17.79 5.66
C GLN A 132 -6.12 17.92 4.65
N ALA A 133 -4.90 17.53 5.03
CA ALA A 133 -3.84 17.33 4.05
C ALA A 133 -4.17 16.12 3.18
N ILE A 134 -3.82 16.21 1.91
CA ILE A 134 -4.02 15.14 0.92
C ILE A 134 -2.72 14.34 0.81
N HIS A 135 -2.81 13.02 0.71
CA HIS A 135 -1.68 12.17 0.36
C HIS A 135 -1.87 11.64 -1.06
N LEU A 136 -0.88 11.90 -1.91
CA LEU A 136 -0.80 11.32 -3.25
C LEU A 136 0.34 10.30 -3.26
N HIS A 137 0.04 9.11 -3.80
CA HIS A 137 1.00 8.02 -3.94
C HIS A 137 0.79 7.26 -5.26
N ALA A 138 1.62 6.24 -5.50
CA ALA A 138 1.58 5.35 -6.64
C ALA A 138 1.87 3.91 -6.18
N HIS A 139 2.71 3.15 -6.88
CA HIS A 139 3.30 1.87 -6.52
C HIS A 139 2.38 0.65 -6.60
N SER A 140 1.21 0.67 -6.01
CA SER A 140 0.39 -0.53 -5.79
C SER A 140 -0.28 -1.07 -7.06
N HIS A 141 -0.27 -0.33 -8.16
CA HIS A 141 -0.90 -0.73 -9.42
C HIS A 141 -2.33 -1.26 -9.23
N PHE A 142 -2.77 -2.27 -10.03
CA PHE A 142 -4.04 -2.98 -9.85
C PHE A 142 -3.83 -4.30 -9.10
N THR A 143 -3.06 -4.28 -8.03
CA THR A 143 -2.73 -5.45 -7.22
C THR A 143 -3.58 -5.54 -5.96
N ASP A 144 -3.41 -6.62 -5.20
CA ASP A 144 -4.03 -6.79 -3.89
C ASP A 144 -3.62 -5.67 -2.90
N GLU A 145 -2.45 -5.06 -3.11
CA GLU A 145 -2.00 -3.90 -2.31
C GLU A 145 -2.92 -2.70 -2.51
N ALA A 146 -3.36 -2.42 -3.75
CA ALA A 146 -4.30 -1.34 -4.03
C ALA A 146 -5.66 -1.58 -3.37
N ASP A 147 -6.13 -2.82 -3.33
CA ASP A 147 -7.36 -3.18 -2.63
C ASP A 147 -7.24 -2.97 -1.13
N PHE A 148 -6.09 -3.37 -0.54
CA PHE A 148 -5.78 -3.12 0.86
C PHE A 148 -5.80 -1.61 1.18
N GLU A 149 -5.18 -0.78 0.35
CA GLU A 149 -5.14 0.67 0.53
C GLU A 149 -6.54 1.28 0.59
N VAL A 150 -7.43 0.87 -0.33
CA VAL A 150 -8.83 1.33 -0.38
C VAL A 150 -9.58 0.93 0.88
N ASP A 151 -9.46 -0.33 1.31
CA ASP A 151 -10.18 -0.80 2.49
C ASP A 151 -9.62 -0.21 3.77
N PHE A 152 -8.31 0.00 3.84
CA PHE A 152 -7.70 0.69 4.96
C PHE A 152 -8.16 2.16 5.05
N ALA A 153 -8.25 2.86 3.93
CA ALA A 153 -8.79 4.21 3.90
C ALA A 153 -10.26 4.28 4.35
N LYS A 154 -11.09 3.30 3.94
CA LYS A 154 -12.48 3.16 4.42
C LYS A 154 -12.51 2.93 5.94
N TYR A 155 -11.67 2.02 6.44
CA TYR A 155 -11.56 1.75 7.86
C TYR A 155 -11.20 3.00 8.66
N LEU A 156 -10.17 3.73 8.26
CA LEU A 156 -9.78 4.98 8.91
C LEU A 156 -10.92 6.00 8.95
N ASN A 157 -11.67 6.13 7.87
CA ASN A 157 -12.84 7.01 7.83
C ASN A 157 -13.95 6.55 8.79
N SER A 158 -14.17 5.23 8.91
CA SER A 158 -15.20 4.66 9.80
C SER A 158 -14.94 4.94 11.28
N ILE A 159 -13.67 5.10 11.66
CA ILE A 159 -13.26 5.46 13.03
C ILE A 159 -13.08 6.97 13.24
N GLY A 160 -13.56 7.80 12.29
CA GLY A 160 -13.47 9.25 12.35
C GLY A 160 -12.10 9.86 12.02
N CYS A 161 -11.17 9.04 11.55
CA CYS A 161 -9.89 9.50 11.03
C CYS A 161 -10.06 9.83 9.54
N ARG A 162 -10.47 11.05 9.25
CA ARG A 162 -10.66 11.50 7.86
C ARG A 162 -9.33 11.49 7.13
N ASN A 163 -9.27 10.74 6.04
CA ASN A 163 -8.13 10.67 5.15
C ASN A 163 -8.53 11.06 3.74
N GLU A 164 -7.69 11.86 3.13
CA GLU A 164 -7.74 12.14 1.70
C GLU A 164 -6.48 11.54 1.07
N ILE A 165 -6.56 10.29 0.61
CA ILE A 165 -5.46 9.54 0.02
C ILE A 165 -5.88 9.11 -1.37
N TYR A 166 -5.04 9.39 -2.37
CA TYR A 166 -5.32 9.07 -3.76
C TYR A 166 -4.10 8.43 -4.41
N ASN A 167 -4.35 7.36 -5.16
CA ASN A 167 -3.34 6.77 -6.04
C ASN A 167 -3.34 7.52 -7.37
N VAL A 168 -2.17 8.02 -7.78
CA VAL A 168 -1.97 8.74 -9.04
C VAL A 168 -1.18 7.93 -10.07
N GLY A 169 -1.08 6.61 -9.89
CA GLY A 169 -0.55 5.72 -10.89
C GLY A 169 -1.30 5.90 -12.22
N CYS A 170 -0.57 5.98 -13.32
CA CYS A 170 -1.11 6.39 -14.62
C CYS A 170 -2.29 5.52 -15.10
N MET A 171 -2.32 4.23 -14.69
CA MET A 171 -3.39 3.29 -15.04
C MET A 171 -4.76 3.68 -14.46
N TYR A 172 -4.79 4.43 -13.37
CA TYR A 172 -6.04 4.91 -12.76
C TYR A 172 -6.61 6.15 -13.47
N TRP A 173 -5.80 6.84 -14.28
CA TRP A 173 -6.08 8.15 -14.86
C TRP A 173 -5.96 8.15 -16.39
N ASN A 174 -6.39 7.07 -17.01
CA ASN A 174 -6.34 6.95 -18.48
C ASN A 174 -4.95 7.24 -19.07
N TYR A 175 -3.89 6.89 -18.30
CA TYR A 175 -2.50 7.11 -18.71
C TYR A 175 -2.15 8.58 -19.01
N GLU A 176 -2.80 9.51 -18.33
CA GLU A 176 -2.58 10.95 -18.43
C GLU A 176 -2.14 11.53 -17.09
N PRO A 177 -1.24 12.53 -17.05
CA PRO A 177 -1.03 13.34 -15.85
C PRO A 177 -2.31 14.09 -15.46
N VAL A 178 -2.57 14.22 -14.16
CA VAL A 178 -3.81 14.82 -13.64
C VAL A 178 -3.52 15.95 -12.68
N THR A 179 -4.39 16.95 -12.64
CA THR A 179 -4.33 18.06 -11.68
C THR A 179 -4.96 17.64 -10.35
N LEU A 180 -4.68 18.39 -9.28
CA LEU A 180 -5.28 18.13 -7.99
C LEU A 180 -6.82 18.31 -8.01
N ASP A 181 -7.33 19.24 -8.80
CA ASP A 181 -8.78 19.42 -8.99
C ASP A 181 -9.40 18.16 -9.61
N GLU A 182 -8.81 17.63 -10.67
CA GLU A 182 -9.28 16.38 -11.32
C GLU A 182 -9.23 15.18 -10.34
N ILE A 183 -8.17 15.10 -9.52
CA ILE A 183 -8.05 14.03 -8.50
C ILE A 183 -9.18 14.11 -7.48
N ILE A 184 -9.51 15.30 -7.00
CA ILE A 184 -10.57 15.51 -6.02
C ILE A 184 -11.94 15.26 -6.65
N GLU A 185 -12.17 15.73 -7.88
CA GLU A 185 -13.42 15.53 -8.62
C GLU A 185 -13.64 14.07 -9.05
N GLY A 186 -12.57 13.39 -9.49
CA GLY A 186 -12.62 11.99 -9.92
C GLY A 186 -12.88 11.01 -8.79
N GLY A 187 -12.79 11.46 -7.54
CA GLY A 187 -12.99 10.64 -6.37
C GLY A 187 -11.89 9.58 -6.18
N ARG A 188 -12.07 8.76 -5.15
CA ARG A 188 -11.14 7.68 -4.85
C ARG A 188 -11.21 6.61 -5.94
N THR A 189 -10.14 6.52 -6.70
CA THR A 189 -9.87 5.45 -7.67
C THR A 189 -11.02 5.11 -8.62
N ILE A 190 -11.04 5.75 -9.80
CA ILE A 190 -11.74 5.17 -10.93
C ILE A 190 -10.96 3.90 -11.29
N ARG A 191 -11.46 2.74 -10.87
CA ARG A 191 -10.97 1.48 -11.43
C ARG A 191 -11.43 1.44 -12.88
N PRO A 192 -10.52 1.35 -13.85
CA PRO A 192 -10.93 0.96 -15.18
C PRO A 192 -11.67 -0.37 -15.09
N ASN A 193 -12.74 -0.50 -15.83
CA ASN A 193 -13.57 -1.70 -15.84
C ASN A 193 -12.82 -2.82 -16.59
N TYR A 194 -11.82 -3.41 -15.94
CA TYR A 194 -11.10 -4.57 -16.43
C TYR A 194 -11.94 -5.80 -16.16
N GLY A 195 -12.86 -6.10 -17.07
CA GLY A 195 -13.71 -7.27 -17.09
C GLY A 195 -14.19 -7.66 -15.68
N GLU A 196 -15.41 -8.01 -15.52
CA GLU A 196 -15.98 -8.41 -14.24
C GLU A 196 -15.00 -9.21 -13.37
N ARG A 197 -14.16 -8.52 -12.58
CA ARG A 197 -13.68 -9.13 -11.33
C ARG A 197 -14.97 -9.28 -10.55
N SER A 198 -15.38 -10.52 -10.40
CA SER A 198 -16.53 -10.88 -9.60
C SER A 198 -16.49 -10.06 -8.30
N ASP A 199 -17.67 -9.60 -7.82
CA ASP A 199 -17.83 -8.90 -6.53
C ASP A 199 -17.30 -9.69 -5.31
N GLU A 200 -16.66 -10.83 -5.54
CA GLU A 200 -16.00 -11.70 -4.56
C GLU A 200 -14.58 -11.27 -4.15
N TYR A 201 -13.97 -10.27 -4.81
CA TYR A 201 -12.72 -9.68 -4.30
C TYR A 201 -13.01 -8.57 -3.27
N THR A 202 -13.69 -8.92 -2.22
CA THR A 202 -13.45 -8.28 -0.92
C THR A 202 -12.03 -8.67 -0.51
N VAL A 203 -11.16 -7.68 -0.31
CA VAL A 203 -9.86 -7.94 0.33
C VAL A 203 -10.16 -8.63 1.64
N LYS A 204 -9.94 -9.93 1.64
CA LYS A 204 -9.95 -10.69 2.87
C LYS A 204 -8.63 -10.37 3.54
N PHE A 205 -8.68 -9.66 4.64
CA PHE A 205 -7.51 -9.54 5.48
C PHE A 205 -6.88 -10.92 5.65
N PRO A 206 -5.56 -11.07 5.82
CA PRO A 206 -4.93 -12.38 5.99
C PRO A 206 -5.64 -13.27 7.01
N TRP A 207 -6.26 -12.67 8.02
CA TRP A 207 -7.07 -13.35 9.04
C TRP A 207 -8.48 -13.75 8.59
N GLU A 208 -8.96 -13.36 7.42
CA GLU A 208 -10.25 -13.80 6.86
C GLU A 208 -10.11 -15.10 6.05
N LYS A 209 -8.89 -15.42 5.63
CA LYS A 209 -8.61 -16.65 4.89
C LYS A 209 -8.28 -17.76 5.89
N LYS A 210 -9.18 -18.74 6.01
CA LYS A 210 -8.96 -19.89 6.89
C LYS A 210 -7.70 -20.65 6.43
N PRO A 211 -6.68 -20.84 7.29
CA PRO A 211 -5.53 -21.68 6.97
C PRO A 211 -5.97 -23.14 6.76
N SER A 212 -5.42 -23.80 5.76
CA SER A 212 -5.78 -25.17 5.40
C SER A 212 -5.43 -26.23 6.45
N ILE A 213 -4.60 -25.88 7.42
CA ILE A 213 -4.03 -26.78 8.43
C ILE A 213 -4.77 -26.78 9.78
N TYR A 214 -5.76 -25.89 9.97
CA TYR A 214 -6.46 -25.85 11.25
C TYR A 214 -7.55 -26.91 11.31
N PRO A 215 -7.53 -27.81 12.36
CA PRO A 215 -8.68 -28.62 12.71
C PRO A 215 -9.85 -27.69 12.98
N GLN A 216 -11.06 -28.06 12.50
CA GLN A 216 -12.20 -27.16 12.55
C GLN A 216 -12.70 -26.85 13.97
N ASP A 217 -12.26 -27.58 14.97
CA ASP A 217 -12.91 -27.65 16.30
C ASP A 217 -12.04 -27.17 17.48
N ASP A 218 -10.73 -27.00 17.33
CA ASP A 218 -9.86 -26.61 18.45
C ASP A 218 -9.13 -25.28 18.21
N ILE A 219 -9.54 -24.25 18.94
CA ILE A 219 -8.83 -22.96 19.00
C ILE A 219 -7.68 -23.12 20.01
N THR A 220 -6.48 -23.29 19.53
CA THR A 220 -5.32 -23.56 20.38
C THR A 220 -4.43 -22.35 20.65
N TRP A 221 -4.63 -21.25 19.93
CA TRP A 221 -3.74 -20.06 19.95
C TRP A 221 -2.28 -20.40 19.65
N ASN A 222 -2.04 -21.49 18.93
CA ASN A 222 -0.71 -21.93 18.57
C ASN A 222 -0.27 -21.30 17.27
N VAL A 223 0.97 -20.85 17.28
CA VAL A 223 1.71 -20.40 16.09
C VAL A 223 2.56 -21.56 15.61
N PHE A 224 2.49 -21.83 14.33
CA PHE A 224 3.35 -22.80 13.67
C PHE A 224 4.38 -22.02 12.83
N TYR A 225 5.60 -22.41 12.87
CA TYR A 225 6.65 -21.78 12.08
C TYR A 225 7.67 -22.80 11.57
N HIS A 226 8.28 -22.48 10.45
CA HIS A 226 9.35 -23.30 9.89
C HIS A 226 10.68 -22.87 10.52
N ASN A 227 11.31 -23.78 11.27
CA ASN A 227 12.65 -23.56 11.76
C ASN A 227 13.66 -23.89 10.65
N SER A 228 14.24 -22.87 10.05
CA SER A 228 15.21 -23.03 8.95
C SER A 228 16.47 -23.79 9.35
N ASN A 229 16.83 -23.79 10.63
CA ASN A 229 18.02 -24.49 11.14
C ASN A 229 17.77 -25.98 11.31
N SER A 230 16.60 -26.38 11.81
CA SER A 230 16.24 -27.78 12.03
C SER A 230 15.47 -28.40 10.86
N ARG A 231 15.01 -27.58 9.91
CA ARG A 231 14.10 -27.98 8.82
C ARG A 231 12.81 -28.65 9.32
N SER A 232 12.38 -28.31 10.51
CA SER A 232 11.17 -28.82 11.16
C SER A 232 10.11 -27.75 11.29
N ILE A 233 8.87 -28.19 11.44
CA ILE A 233 7.76 -27.32 11.85
C ILE A 233 7.75 -27.34 13.39
N GLU A 234 7.86 -26.16 13.96
CA GLU A 234 7.75 -25.95 15.39
C GLU A 234 6.47 -25.20 15.74
N THR A 235 6.00 -25.36 16.96
CA THR A 235 4.81 -24.70 17.44
C THR A 235 5.04 -24.06 18.78
N PHE A 236 4.43 -22.90 19.03
CA PHE A 236 4.34 -22.32 20.35
C PHE A 236 2.99 -21.62 20.55
N ASN A 237 2.53 -21.53 21.77
CA ASN A 237 1.34 -20.78 22.10
C ASN A 237 1.64 -19.29 22.10
N ILE A 238 0.82 -18.46 21.45
CA ILE A 238 1.05 -16.99 21.34
C ILE A 238 1.18 -16.34 22.72
N PHE A 239 0.51 -16.86 23.74
CA PHE A 239 0.59 -16.35 25.11
C PHE A 239 1.90 -16.70 25.82
N GLU A 240 2.72 -17.59 25.28
CA GLU A 240 4.08 -17.85 25.76
C GLU A 240 5.06 -16.82 25.20
N HIS A 241 4.70 -16.11 24.13
CA HIS A 241 5.53 -15.07 23.55
C HIS A 241 5.53 -13.82 24.44
N GLY A 242 6.68 -13.48 24.99
CA GLY A 242 6.82 -12.43 26.02
C GLY A 242 6.31 -11.05 25.55
N SER A 243 6.63 -10.65 24.33
CA SER A 243 6.18 -9.37 23.81
C SER A 243 4.66 -9.32 23.61
N PHE A 244 4.02 -10.39 23.15
CA PHE A 244 2.55 -10.44 23.02
C PHE A 244 1.85 -10.31 24.38
N ARG A 245 2.37 -11.01 25.40
CA ARG A 245 1.84 -10.90 26.78
C ARG A 245 1.88 -9.46 27.29
N GLU A 246 2.92 -8.71 27.00
CA GLU A 246 3.01 -7.31 27.41
C GLU A 246 1.92 -6.43 26.78
N TYR A 247 1.54 -6.68 25.52
CA TYR A 247 0.40 -5.98 24.91
C TYR A 247 -0.93 -6.34 25.57
N VAL A 248 -1.14 -7.61 25.91
CA VAL A 248 -2.34 -8.05 26.66
C VAL A 248 -2.38 -7.40 28.04
N LYS A 249 -1.26 -7.36 28.76
CA LYS A 249 -1.15 -6.67 30.06
C LYS A 249 -1.43 -5.18 29.93
N LYS A 250 -0.96 -4.55 28.86
CA LYS A 250 -1.18 -3.14 28.60
C LYS A 250 -2.66 -2.85 28.36
N ALA A 251 -3.35 -3.71 27.61
CA ALA A 251 -4.79 -3.63 27.40
C ALA A 251 -5.58 -3.76 28.72
N ALA A 252 -5.08 -4.59 29.65
CA ALA A 252 -5.74 -4.81 30.95
C ALA A 252 -5.54 -3.66 31.96
N ARG A 253 -4.65 -2.70 31.68
CA ARG A 253 -4.39 -1.58 32.58
C ARG A 253 -5.55 -0.60 32.58
N LYS A 254 -6.07 -0.28 33.79
CA LYS A 254 -7.07 0.77 34.01
C LYS A 254 -8.46 0.50 33.37
N VAL A 255 -8.77 -0.72 32.99
CA VAL A 255 -10.09 -1.09 32.47
C VAL A 255 -11.03 -1.45 33.63
N GLN A 256 -12.29 -1.00 33.53
CA GLN A 256 -13.31 -1.23 34.54
C GLN A 256 -14.32 -2.33 34.15
N SER A 257 -14.46 -2.56 32.85
CA SER A 257 -15.37 -3.57 32.31
C SER A 257 -14.69 -4.48 31.29
N LYS A 258 -15.34 -5.58 30.96
CA LYS A 258 -14.88 -6.49 29.90
C LYS A 258 -14.98 -5.85 28.52
N GLU A 259 -15.99 -5.00 28.30
CA GLU A 259 -16.21 -4.25 27.08
C GLU A 259 -15.07 -3.25 26.86
N ASP A 260 -14.70 -2.50 27.89
CA ASP A 260 -13.54 -1.59 27.84
C ASP A 260 -12.25 -2.37 27.57
N PHE A 261 -12.10 -3.54 28.20
CA PHE A 261 -10.95 -4.41 27.96
C PHE A 261 -10.92 -4.89 26.51
N ALA A 262 -12.02 -5.36 25.96
CA ALA A 262 -12.10 -5.84 24.58
C ALA A 262 -11.67 -4.74 23.57
N MET A 263 -12.11 -3.51 23.79
CA MET A 263 -11.76 -2.37 22.95
C MET A 263 -10.26 -2.04 23.04
N GLN A 264 -9.70 -2.01 24.24
CA GLN A 264 -8.27 -1.77 24.45
C GLN A 264 -7.42 -2.94 23.90
N LEU A 265 -7.87 -4.18 24.14
CA LEU A 265 -7.20 -5.38 23.65
C LEU A 265 -7.13 -5.40 22.12
N ARG A 266 -8.21 -5.06 21.43
CA ARG A 266 -8.25 -4.99 19.98
C ARG A 266 -7.20 -4.03 19.44
N ARG A 267 -7.11 -2.85 20.03
CA ARG A 267 -6.10 -1.84 19.66
C ARG A 267 -4.68 -2.35 19.87
N GLU A 268 -4.40 -2.95 21.03
CA GLU A 268 -3.05 -3.40 21.37
C GLU A 268 -2.64 -4.63 20.53
N VAL A 269 -3.56 -5.56 20.29
CA VAL A 269 -3.32 -6.73 19.42
C VAL A 269 -3.08 -6.31 17.97
N MET A 270 -3.90 -5.42 17.45
CA MET A 270 -3.68 -4.88 16.10
C MET A 270 -2.36 -4.14 16.00
N TYR A 271 -1.99 -3.36 17.02
CA TYR A 271 -0.71 -2.68 17.06
C TYR A 271 0.46 -3.66 17.14
N TYR A 272 0.33 -4.74 17.93
CA TYR A 272 1.34 -5.79 18.00
C TYR A 272 1.60 -6.40 16.64
N PHE A 273 0.56 -6.85 15.96
CA PHE A 273 0.70 -7.43 14.64
C PHE A 273 1.22 -6.44 13.61
N TRP A 274 0.95 -5.16 13.75
CA TRP A 274 1.37 -4.12 12.81
C TRP A 274 2.77 -3.59 13.04
N SER A 275 3.22 -3.48 14.28
CA SER A 275 4.45 -2.76 14.64
C SER A 275 5.69 -3.63 14.76
N LYS A 276 5.52 -4.94 14.92
CA LYS A 276 6.61 -5.88 15.08
C LYS A 276 6.87 -6.61 13.78
N CYS A 277 8.07 -6.48 13.24
CA CYS A 277 8.54 -7.25 12.08
C CYS A 277 8.55 -8.78 12.33
N GLU A 278 8.07 -9.24 13.45
CA GLU A 278 7.75 -10.64 13.77
C GLU A 278 6.55 -11.17 12.97
N TRP A 279 5.96 -10.35 12.12
CA TRP A 279 4.94 -10.71 11.15
C TRP A 279 5.31 -11.95 10.32
N GLU A 280 6.53 -12.05 9.86
CA GLU A 280 6.98 -13.21 9.09
C GLU A 280 6.86 -14.51 9.90
N VAL A 281 7.03 -14.44 11.22
CA VAL A 281 6.92 -15.59 12.11
C VAL A 281 5.46 -15.83 12.54
N LEU A 282 4.69 -14.76 12.77
CA LEU A 282 3.36 -14.87 13.38
C LEU A 282 2.20 -14.89 12.40
N ILE A 283 2.36 -14.32 11.21
CA ILE A 283 1.25 -14.11 10.28
C ILE A 283 1.44 -14.76 8.92
N SER A 284 2.65 -14.95 8.46
CA SER A 284 2.90 -15.49 7.12
C SER A 284 4.19 -16.29 6.96
N PRO A 285 4.57 -17.22 7.86
CA PRO A 285 5.57 -18.16 7.45
C PRO A 285 4.93 -19.10 6.43
N TRP A 286 5.50 -19.14 5.23
CA TRP A 286 5.26 -20.23 4.31
C TRP A 286 6.01 -21.44 4.84
N VAL A 287 5.28 -22.42 5.29
CA VAL A 287 5.85 -23.69 5.75
C VAL A 287 5.64 -24.72 4.65
N ARG A 288 6.70 -25.35 4.19
CA ARG A 288 6.58 -26.53 3.36
C ARG A 288 6.40 -27.75 4.25
N GLY A 289 5.27 -28.43 4.06
CA GLY A 289 5.02 -29.74 4.66
C GLY A 289 5.94 -30.81 4.08
N ASN A 290 5.90 -32.01 4.65
CA ASN A 290 6.66 -33.18 4.18
C ASN A 290 6.32 -33.61 2.75
N ASP A 291 5.18 -33.15 2.21
CA ASP A 291 4.65 -33.50 0.88
C ASP A 291 4.70 -32.31 -0.11
N ASP A 292 5.63 -31.38 0.07
CA ASP A 292 5.74 -30.15 -0.74
C ASP A 292 4.50 -29.22 -0.73
N GLU A 293 3.52 -29.46 0.12
CA GLU A 293 2.41 -28.55 0.33
C GLU A 293 2.86 -27.30 1.09
N GLU A 294 2.55 -26.14 0.53
CA GLU A 294 2.76 -24.86 1.20
C GLU A 294 1.68 -24.66 2.26
N ILE A 295 2.11 -24.62 3.52
CA ILE A 295 1.20 -24.39 4.64
C ILE A 295 1.38 -22.95 5.10
N LYS A 296 0.34 -22.13 4.95
CA LYS A 296 0.29 -20.78 5.48
C LYS A 296 -0.35 -20.79 6.85
N VAL A 297 0.37 -20.31 7.86
CA VAL A 297 -0.14 -20.23 9.22
C VAL A 297 -0.41 -18.77 9.58
N ASP A 298 -1.60 -18.52 10.07
CA ASP A 298 -2.06 -17.18 10.39
C ASP A 298 -2.72 -17.16 11.80
N VAL A 299 -1.91 -16.77 12.79
CA VAL A 299 -2.41 -16.63 14.17
C VAL A 299 -3.37 -15.43 14.28
N ALA A 300 -3.18 -14.40 13.47
CA ALA A 300 -4.09 -13.27 13.46
C ALA A 300 -5.48 -13.70 12.98
N TRP A 301 -5.55 -14.64 12.03
CA TRP A 301 -6.83 -15.22 11.61
C TRP A 301 -7.58 -15.86 12.77
N GLN A 302 -6.90 -16.68 13.60
CA GLN A 302 -7.53 -17.31 14.77
C GLN A 302 -8.09 -16.27 15.73
N ILE A 303 -7.27 -15.26 16.06
CA ILE A 303 -7.65 -14.23 17.01
C ILE A 303 -8.83 -13.41 16.48
N MET A 304 -8.77 -12.97 15.23
CA MET A 304 -9.78 -12.07 14.68
C MET A 304 -11.10 -12.76 14.36
N ASN A 305 -11.05 -14.00 13.89
CA ASN A 305 -12.28 -14.79 13.60
C ASN A 305 -12.90 -15.43 14.83
N ASN A 306 -12.18 -15.47 15.95
CA ASN A 306 -12.68 -15.98 17.22
C ASN A 306 -12.56 -14.91 18.31
N TRP A 307 -12.83 -13.65 17.94
CA TRP A 307 -12.56 -12.49 18.78
C TRP A 307 -13.20 -12.57 20.17
N ASP A 308 -14.46 -12.95 20.25
CA ASP A 308 -15.18 -13.05 21.52
C ASP A 308 -14.57 -14.12 22.43
N VAL A 309 -14.22 -15.27 21.86
CA VAL A 309 -13.55 -16.37 22.59
C VAL A 309 -12.16 -15.92 23.04
N PHE A 310 -11.43 -15.18 22.20
CA PHE A 310 -10.13 -14.63 22.54
C PHE A 310 -10.22 -13.60 23.68
N VAL A 311 -11.21 -12.70 23.62
CA VAL A 311 -11.49 -11.74 24.69
C VAL A 311 -11.85 -12.44 25.99
N ASP A 312 -12.69 -13.46 25.95
CA ASP A 312 -13.08 -14.24 27.12
C ASP A 312 -11.89 -14.94 27.75
N TYR A 313 -11.09 -15.61 26.94
CA TYR A 313 -9.90 -16.28 27.41
C TYR A 313 -8.92 -15.29 28.08
N THR A 314 -8.60 -14.19 27.41
CA THR A 314 -7.65 -13.19 27.91
C THR A 314 -8.18 -12.46 29.14
N TRP A 315 -9.47 -12.13 29.18
CA TRP A 315 -10.12 -11.51 30.34
C TRP A 315 -10.04 -12.40 31.59
N ASN A 316 -10.38 -13.68 31.44
CA ASN A 316 -10.40 -14.65 32.53
C ASN A 316 -8.99 -14.97 33.03
N ASN A 317 -7.99 -14.90 32.17
CA ASN A 317 -6.59 -15.20 32.48
C ASN A 317 -5.72 -13.95 32.72
N ARG A 318 -6.26 -12.74 32.63
CA ARG A 318 -5.50 -11.48 32.66
C ARG A 318 -4.60 -11.26 33.89
N LYS A 319 -4.88 -11.96 34.99
CA LYS A 319 -4.06 -11.91 36.21
C LYS A 319 -2.90 -12.91 36.17
N LYS A 320 -2.95 -13.91 35.27
CA LYS A 320 -1.93 -14.94 35.10
C LYS A 320 -0.99 -14.61 33.94
N LEU A 321 -1.49 -13.85 32.97
CA LEU A 321 -0.72 -13.35 31.83
C LEU A 321 0.16 -12.17 32.24
#